data_1bf8101e240b58aa528ae3748450bc08
#
_entry.id   1bf8101e240b58aa528ae3748450bc08
#
_cell.length_a   1.000
_cell.length_b   1.000
_cell.length_c   1.000
_cell.angle_alpha   90.00
_cell.angle_beta   90.00
_cell.angle_gamma   90.00
#
_symmetry.space_group_name_H-M   'P 1'
#
loop_
_entity.id
_entity.type
_entity.pdbx_description
1 polymer ?
#
loop_
_entity_poly.entity_id
_entity_poly.type
_entity_poly.pdbx_seq_one_letter_code
_entity_poly.pdbx_strand_id
1 'polypeptide(L)'
;MFAAATDDAAARRRARSHRLRGLYAVTPDLADTADLVARVQAALEGGAAAIQYRNKTADAATRRAQAAALAGAATAHDALLVVNDDAALAALVDADGVHLGEDDGSVAAARELLGPDRIVGVSCYDDFARAEAAVAAGADYVAFGSFFPSGVKPRARRASLALLERAAGLGVPVVAIGGIDAATAPVLVAAGADAVAVISAVFGPPDLPGVVRAARALSAASRRAVDGQEPNQ
;
A
#
# COMPACT_ATOMS: atom_id res chain seq x y z
N MET A 1 20.10 22.84 -16.52
CA MET A 1 18.66 22.63 -16.82
C MET A 1 18.19 21.21 -16.42
N PHE A 2 18.96 20.14 -16.63
CA PHE A 2 18.60 18.78 -16.26
C PHE A 2 18.54 18.50 -14.74
N ALA A 3 19.42 19.10 -13.93
CA ALA A 3 19.45 18.89 -12.48
C ALA A 3 18.19 19.39 -11.76
N ALA A 4 17.67 20.55 -12.14
CA ALA A 4 16.44 21.12 -11.54
C ALA A 4 15.20 20.28 -11.82
N ALA A 5 15.11 19.65 -13.00
CA ALA A 5 13.98 18.77 -13.36
C ALA A 5 13.99 17.44 -12.58
N THR A 6 15.17 16.92 -12.27
CA THR A 6 15.33 15.70 -11.45
C THR A 6 15.00 15.95 -9.98
N ASP A 7 15.37 17.11 -9.43
CA ASP A 7 15.01 17.50 -8.06
C ASP A 7 13.51 17.67 -7.86
N ASP A 8 12.83 18.27 -8.84
CA ASP A 8 11.38 18.45 -8.83
C ASP A 8 10.65 17.09 -8.90
N ALA A 9 11.11 16.15 -9.73
CA ALA A 9 10.56 14.81 -9.83
C ALA A 9 10.74 14.01 -8.52
N ALA A 10 11.90 14.11 -7.88
CA ALA A 10 12.16 13.47 -6.59
C ALA A 10 11.26 14.06 -5.49
N ALA A 11 11.03 15.37 -5.50
CA ALA A 11 10.13 16.03 -4.57
C ALA A 11 8.67 15.57 -4.76
N ARG A 12 8.17 15.48 -6.00
CA ARG A 12 6.82 14.97 -6.33
C ARG A 12 6.67 13.51 -5.88
N ARG A 13 7.66 12.67 -6.13
CA ARG A 13 7.66 11.27 -5.71
C ARG A 13 7.62 11.13 -4.20
N ARG A 14 8.42 11.91 -3.47
CA ARG A 14 8.39 11.95 -2.01
C ARG A 14 7.03 12.42 -1.49
N ALA A 15 6.47 13.48 -2.04
CA ALA A 15 5.13 13.95 -1.67
C ALA A 15 4.07 12.86 -1.92
N ARG A 16 4.17 12.12 -3.03
CA ARG A 16 3.29 11.00 -3.34
C ARG A 16 3.44 9.86 -2.34
N SER A 17 4.66 9.44 -1.99
CA SER A 17 4.87 8.35 -1.02
C SER A 17 4.33 8.71 0.36
N HIS A 18 4.44 9.96 0.79
CA HIS A 18 3.91 10.43 2.08
C HIS A 18 2.37 10.45 2.16
N ARG A 19 1.66 10.32 1.02
CA ARG A 19 0.21 10.07 1.01
C ARG A 19 -0.16 8.63 1.41
N LEU A 20 0.81 7.71 1.42
CA LEU A 20 0.60 6.33 1.86
C LEU A 20 0.51 6.28 3.40
N ARG A 21 -0.66 6.66 3.93
CA ARG A 21 -0.96 6.73 5.36
C ARG A 21 -2.36 6.18 5.63
N GLY A 22 -2.53 5.52 6.77
CA GLY A 22 -3.82 4.96 7.16
C GLY A 22 -4.14 3.64 6.47
N LEU A 23 -5.33 3.51 5.87
CA LEU A 23 -5.77 2.26 5.25
C LEU A 23 -5.19 2.08 3.84
N TYR A 24 -4.47 1.00 3.63
CA TYR A 24 -3.97 0.51 2.36
C TYR A 24 -4.69 -0.79 2.00
N ALA A 25 -5.71 -0.76 1.15
CA ALA A 25 -6.49 -1.93 0.81
C ALA A 25 -5.86 -2.69 -0.37
N VAL A 26 -5.55 -3.98 -0.16
CA VAL A 26 -5.00 -4.87 -1.20
C VAL A 26 -6.13 -5.71 -1.76
N THR A 27 -6.32 -5.73 -3.09
CA THR A 27 -7.42 -6.44 -3.73
C THR A 27 -7.29 -7.96 -3.59
N PRO A 28 -8.41 -8.68 -3.39
CA PRO A 28 -8.44 -10.13 -3.51
C PRO A 28 -8.36 -10.55 -4.98
N ASP A 29 -8.05 -11.83 -5.22
CA ASP A 29 -8.07 -12.42 -6.55
C ASP A 29 -9.54 -12.63 -7.00
N LEU A 30 -10.12 -11.68 -7.74
CA LEU A 30 -11.48 -11.74 -8.29
C LEU A 30 -11.42 -11.78 -9.82
N ALA A 31 -12.22 -12.67 -10.41
CA ALA A 31 -12.33 -12.81 -11.85
C ALA A 31 -13.24 -11.73 -12.47
N ASP A 32 -14.34 -11.38 -11.80
CA ASP A 32 -15.29 -10.38 -12.25
C ASP A 32 -14.75 -8.96 -12.02
N THR A 33 -14.54 -8.25 -13.12
CA THR A 33 -14.02 -6.87 -13.10
C THR A 33 -15.03 -5.89 -12.50
N ALA A 34 -16.34 -6.07 -12.75
CA ALA A 34 -17.35 -5.16 -12.25
C ALA A 34 -17.51 -5.30 -10.72
N ASP A 35 -17.52 -6.54 -10.20
CA ASP A 35 -17.52 -6.78 -8.75
C ASP A 35 -16.24 -6.23 -8.08
N LEU A 36 -15.08 -6.45 -8.68
CA LEU A 36 -13.83 -5.90 -8.18
C LEU A 36 -13.88 -4.36 -8.08
N VAL A 37 -14.29 -3.69 -9.13
CA VAL A 37 -14.38 -2.21 -9.17
C VAL A 37 -15.38 -1.71 -8.13
N ALA A 38 -16.57 -2.32 -8.04
CA ALA A 38 -17.57 -1.93 -7.05
C ALA A 38 -17.08 -2.07 -5.61
N ARG A 39 -16.37 -3.18 -5.29
CA ARG A 39 -15.75 -3.37 -3.97
C ARG A 39 -14.64 -2.38 -3.68
N VAL A 40 -13.80 -2.06 -4.68
CA VAL A 40 -12.75 -1.05 -4.52
C VAL A 40 -13.34 0.34 -4.30
N GLN A 41 -14.39 0.72 -5.05
CA GLN A 41 -15.12 1.97 -4.81
C GLN A 41 -15.68 2.03 -3.38
N ALA A 42 -16.29 0.95 -2.90
CA ALA A 42 -16.77 0.85 -1.52
C ALA A 42 -15.64 1.00 -0.47
N ALA A 43 -14.46 0.44 -0.74
CA ALA A 43 -13.29 0.62 0.14
C ALA A 43 -12.79 2.07 0.14
N LEU A 44 -12.79 2.73 -1.02
CA LEU A 44 -12.44 4.15 -1.17
C LEU A 44 -13.45 5.07 -0.47
N GLU A 45 -14.76 4.83 -0.61
CA GLU A 45 -15.82 5.50 0.14
C GLU A 45 -15.65 5.33 1.66
N GLY A 46 -15.12 4.19 2.09
CA GLY A 46 -14.76 3.91 3.48
C GLY A 46 -13.48 4.60 3.95
N GLY A 47 -12.77 5.30 3.07
CA GLY A 47 -11.59 6.12 3.39
C GLY A 47 -10.25 5.40 3.21
N ALA A 48 -10.16 4.40 2.33
CA ALA A 48 -8.87 3.85 1.92
C ALA A 48 -8.02 4.93 1.22
N ALA A 49 -6.81 5.16 1.71
CA ALA A 49 -5.88 6.14 1.15
C ALA A 49 -5.10 5.58 -0.04
N ALA A 50 -4.98 4.27 -0.12
CA ALA A 50 -4.33 3.58 -1.22
C ALA A 50 -5.01 2.24 -1.51
N ILE A 51 -4.97 1.87 -2.79
CA ILE A 51 -5.37 0.56 -3.30
C ILE A 51 -4.14 -0.12 -3.90
N GLN A 52 -3.89 -1.36 -3.50
CA GLN A 52 -2.96 -2.21 -4.23
C GLN A 52 -3.75 -3.18 -5.11
N TYR A 53 -3.60 -3.04 -6.41
CA TYR A 53 -4.13 -4.02 -7.33
C TYR A 53 -3.26 -5.28 -7.33
N ARG A 54 -3.82 -6.38 -6.91
CA ARG A 54 -3.21 -7.70 -6.92
C ARG A 54 -4.24 -8.71 -7.43
N ASN A 55 -3.87 -9.46 -8.49
CA ASN A 55 -4.63 -10.61 -8.96
C ASN A 55 -3.65 -11.64 -9.54
N LYS A 56 -3.41 -12.72 -8.81
CA LYS A 56 -2.45 -13.77 -9.18
C LYS A 56 -3.07 -14.87 -10.04
N THR A 57 -4.39 -14.86 -10.22
CA THR A 57 -5.12 -15.91 -10.94
C THR A 57 -5.61 -15.45 -12.32
N ALA A 58 -5.73 -14.15 -12.55
CA ALA A 58 -6.19 -13.59 -13.81
C ALA A 58 -5.11 -13.64 -14.91
N ASP A 59 -5.54 -13.77 -16.15
CA ASP A 59 -4.68 -13.61 -17.32
C ASP A 59 -4.25 -12.13 -17.52
N ALA A 60 -3.31 -11.92 -18.45
CA ALA A 60 -2.74 -10.59 -18.69
C ALA A 60 -3.78 -9.58 -19.22
N ALA A 61 -4.74 -10.01 -20.02
CA ALA A 61 -5.78 -9.14 -20.58
C ALA A 61 -6.73 -8.66 -19.46
N THR A 62 -7.18 -9.59 -18.60
CA THR A 62 -8.01 -9.31 -17.43
C THR A 62 -7.27 -8.41 -16.44
N ARG A 63 -5.99 -8.70 -16.12
CA ARG A 63 -5.19 -7.86 -15.23
C ARG A 63 -5.07 -6.43 -15.76
N ARG A 64 -4.85 -6.25 -17.05
CA ARG A 64 -4.79 -4.93 -17.68
C ARG A 64 -6.13 -4.19 -17.57
N ALA A 65 -7.24 -4.87 -17.89
CA ALA A 65 -8.58 -4.27 -17.82
C ALA A 65 -8.95 -3.86 -16.39
N GLN A 66 -8.69 -4.73 -15.43
CA GLN A 66 -8.94 -4.47 -14.01
C GLN A 66 -8.09 -3.30 -13.49
N ALA A 67 -6.77 -3.33 -13.73
CA ALA A 67 -5.86 -2.27 -13.28
C ALA A 67 -6.23 -0.90 -13.87
N ALA A 68 -6.60 -0.84 -15.16
CA ALA A 68 -7.03 0.40 -15.81
C ALA A 68 -8.35 0.94 -15.20
N ALA A 69 -9.33 0.06 -14.92
CA ALA A 69 -10.57 0.46 -14.28
C ALA A 69 -10.34 0.99 -12.85
N LEU A 70 -9.43 0.37 -12.11
CA LEU A 70 -9.06 0.81 -10.75
C LEU A 70 -8.29 2.14 -10.75
N ALA A 71 -7.50 2.44 -11.78
CA ALA A 71 -6.82 3.74 -11.89
C ALA A 71 -7.83 4.89 -11.92
N GLY A 72 -8.91 4.77 -12.70
CA GLY A 72 -10.00 5.75 -12.71
C GLY A 72 -10.70 5.87 -11.36
N ALA A 73 -10.99 4.75 -10.68
CA ALA A 73 -11.62 4.76 -9.37
C ALA A 73 -10.74 5.41 -8.29
N ALA A 74 -9.44 5.11 -8.26
CA ALA A 74 -8.50 5.70 -7.32
C ALA A 74 -8.38 7.22 -7.53
N THR A 75 -8.23 7.66 -8.77
CA THR A 75 -8.17 9.10 -9.14
C THR A 75 -9.42 9.85 -8.69
N ALA A 76 -10.61 9.28 -8.89
CA ALA A 76 -11.88 9.90 -8.50
C ALA A 76 -12.03 10.12 -6.98
N HIS A 77 -11.26 9.38 -6.16
CA HIS A 77 -11.27 9.48 -4.70
C HIS A 77 -9.99 10.09 -4.11
N ASP A 78 -9.11 10.65 -4.93
CA ASP A 78 -7.78 11.14 -4.52
C ASP A 78 -6.97 10.11 -3.73
N ALA A 79 -7.08 8.82 -4.11
CA ALA A 79 -6.34 7.71 -3.52
C ALA A 79 -5.20 7.26 -4.43
N LEU A 80 -4.18 6.62 -3.87
CA LEU A 80 -3.09 6.04 -4.63
C LEU A 80 -3.50 4.68 -5.22
N LEU A 81 -3.13 4.44 -6.50
CA LEU A 81 -3.12 3.10 -7.08
C LEU A 81 -1.69 2.57 -7.16
N VAL A 82 -1.45 1.42 -6.55
CA VAL A 82 -0.18 0.68 -6.63
C VAL A 82 -0.44 -0.67 -7.28
N VAL A 83 0.38 -1.08 -8.24
CA VAL A 83 0.29 -2.40 -8.86
C VAL A 83 1.25 -3.36 -8.15
N ASN A 84 0.78 -4.58 -7.86
CA ASN A 84 1.59 -5.61 -7.22
C ASN A 84 2.48 -6.31 -8.27
N ASP A 85 3.77 -6.46 -8.00
CA ASP A 85 4.81 -7.21 -8.72
C ASP A 85 5.15 -6.71 -10.15
N ASP A 86 4.23 -6.04 -10.86
CA ASP A 86 4.32 -5.78 -12.30
C ASP A 86 4.51 -4.27 -12.61
N ALA A 87 5.77 -3.83 -12.70
CA ALA A 87 6.11 -2.44 -13.01
C ALA A 87 5.69 -2.03 -14.45
N ALA A 88 5.68 -2.97 -15.39
CA ALA A 88 5.26 -2.69 -16.77
C ALA A 88 3.74 -2.42 -16.82
N LEU A 89 2.94 -3.20 -16.09
CA LEU A 89 1.51 -2.96 -15.96
C LEU A 89 1.24 -1.64 -15.24
N ALA A 90 2.00 -1.32 -14.17
CA ALA A 90 1.87 -0.05 -13.46
C ALA A 90 2.12 1.15 -14.39
N ALA A 91 3.16 1.08 -15.23
CA ALA A 91 3.44 2.11 -16.22
C ALA A 91 2.34 2.21 -17.30
N LEU A 92 1.82 1.05 -17.76
CA LEU A 92 0.81 0.97 -18.81
C LEU A 92 -0.53 1.61 -18.41
N VAL A 93 -0.94 1.47 -17.13
CA VAL A 93 -2.21 1.98 -16.64
C VAL A 93 -2.09 3.33 -15.92
N ASP A 94 -0.92 3.95 -15.96
CA ASP A 94 -0.61 5.22 -15.30
C ASP A 94 -0.84 5.16 -13.76
N ALA A 95 -0.53 4.01 -13.14
CA ALA A 95 -0.61 3.85 -11.70
C ALA A 95 0.39 4.75 -10.96
N ASP A 96 0.10 5.08 -9.69
CA ASP A 96 1.00 5.87 -8.83
C ASP A 96 2.30 5.15 -8.50
N GLY A 97 2.33 3.82 -8.58
CA GLY A 97 3.54 3.06 -8.34
C GLY A 97 3.38 1.54 -8.45
N VAL A 98 4.46 0.85 -8.03
CA VAL A 98 4.54 -0.60 -7.96
C VAL A 98 4.97 -1.05 -6.57
N HIS A 99 4.52 -2.23 -6.15
CA HIS A 99 5.00 -2.92 -4.94
C HIS A 99 5.69 -4.21 -5.33
N LEU A 100 6.97 -4.37 -4.95
CA LEU A 100 7.82 -5.50 -5.31
C LEU A 100 7.99 -6.47 -4.14
N GLY A 101 7.86 -7.74 -4.40
CA GLY A 101 8.26 -8.84 -3.52
C GLY A 101 9.74 -9.20 -3.66
N GLU A 102 10.09 -10.40 -3.21
CA GLU A 102 11.47 -10.87 -3.20
C GLU A 102 11.97 -11.23 -4.62
N ASP A 103 11.09 -11.78 -5.45
CA ASP A 103 11.41 -12.34 -6.75
C ASP A 103 10.95 -11.43 -7.92
N ASP A 104 10.44 -10.23 -7.65
CA ASP A 104 9.75 -9.40 -8.64
C ASP A 104 10.67 -8.33 -9.29
N GLY A 105 11.97 -8.52 -9.19
CA GLY A 105 12.97 -7.64 -9.79
C GLY A 105 13.54 -6.59 -8.84
N SER A 106 14.34 -5.68 -9.36
CA SER A 106 15.03 -4.66 -8.57
C SER A 106 14.29 -3.33 -8.57
N VAL A 107 14.51 -2.53 -7.50
CA VAL A 107 14.02 -1.14 -7.43
C VAL A 107 14.52 -0.31 -8.61
N ALA A 108 15.78 -0.51 -9.04
CA ALA A 108 16.36 0.20 -10.18
C ALA A 108 15.64 -0.12 -11.49
N ALA A 109 15.39 -1.41 -11.78
CA ALA A 109 14.65 -1.81 -12.98
C ALA A 109 13.21 -1.29 -12.98
N ALA A 110 12.51 -1.33 -11.84
CA ALA A 110 11.19 -0.74 -11.73
C ALA A 110 11.22 0.79 -11.95
N ARG A 111 12.25 1.47 -11.45
CA ARG A 111 12.43 2.92 -11.65
C ARG A 111 12.65 3.29 -13.12
N GLU A 112 13.40 2.48 -13.87
CA GLU A 112 13.60 2.67 -15.32
C GLU A 112 12.26 2.61 -16.08
N LEU A 113 11.38 1.66 -15.71
CA LEU A 113 10.08 1.50 -16.34
C LEU A 113 9.08 2.60 -15.94
N LEU A 114 9.06 2.95 -14.65
CA LEU A 114 8.06 3.88 -14.10
C LEU A 114 8.44 5.34 -14.27
N GLY A 115 9.71 5.63 -14.50
CA GLY A 115 10.21 7.00 -14.50
C GLY A 115 10.38 7.58 -13.08
N PRO A 116 10.74 8.86 -12.98
CA PRO A 116 11.18 9.46 -11.72
C PRO A 116 10.07 9.84 -10.76
N ASP A 117 8.82 9.94 -11.20
CA ASP A 117 7.70 10.50 -10.43
C ASP A 117 6.87 9.46 -9.67
N ARG A 118 6.91 8.17 -10.07
CA ARG A 118 6.10 7.11 -9.48
C ARG A 118 6.83 6.43 -8.33
N ILE A 119 6.07 5.92 -7.35
CA ILE A 119 6.64 5.28 -6.17
C ILE A 119 6.95 3.79 -6.40
N VAL A 120 8.01 3.32 -5.75
CA VAL A 120 8.38 1.91 -5.68
C VAL A 120 8.39 1.48 -4.23
N GLY A 121 7.54 0.52 -3.88
CA GLY A 121 7.51 -0.10 -2.56
C GLY A 121 8.14 -1.48 -2.56
N VAL A 122 8.67 -1.91 -1.42
CA VAL A 122 9.33 -3.21 -1.28
C VAL A 122 8.83 -3.97 -0.05
N SER A 123 8.49 -5.25 -0.25
CA SER A 123 8.24 -6.21 0.83
C SER A 123 9.53 -6.57 1.56
N CYS A 124 9.58 -6.30 2.85
CA CYS A 124 10.76 -6.59 3.70
C CYS A 124 10.50 -7.68 4.73
N TYR A 125 9.30 -8.25 4.76
CA TYR A 125 8.92 -9.38 5.65
C TYR A 125 9.21 -9.05 7.13
N ASP A 126 10.11 -9.79 7.76
CA ASP A 126 10.62 -9.60 9.13
C ASP A 126 12.09 -9.16 9.16
N ASP A 127 12.62 -8.72 8.01
CA ASP A 127 14.04 -8.42 7.80
C ASP A 127 14.30 -6.91 7.66
N PHE A 128 14.92 -6.32 8.69
CA PHE A 128 15.28 -4.92 8.70
C PHE A 128 16.43 -4.59 7.73
N ALA A 129 17.42 -5.49 7.59
CA ALA A 129 18.54 -5.24 6.68
C ALA A 129 18.07 -5.17 5.22
N ARG A 130 17.05 -5.96 4.87
CA ARG A 130 16.38 -5.87 3.56
C ARG A 130 15.71 -4.50 3.38
N ALA A 131 15.10 -3.94 4.41
CA ALA A 131 14.52 -2.60 4.33
C ALA A 131 15.57 -1.51 4.14
N GLU A 132 16.68 -1.56 4.88
CA GLU A 132 17.80 -0.64 4.70
C GLU A 132 18.36 -0.71 3.27
N ALA A 133 18.56 -1.93 2.75
CA ALA A 133 19.04 -2.14 1.38
C ALA A 133 18.02 -1.62 0.34
N ALA A 134 16.72 -1.83 0.55
CA ALA A 134 15.68 -1.33 -0.34
C ALA A 134 15.65 0.20 -0.38
N VAL A 135 15.73 0.86 0.78
CA VAL A 135 15.79 2.33 0.87
C VAL A 135 17.06 2.86 0.22
N ALA A 136 18.20 2.24 0.46
CA ALA A 136 19.49 2.60 -0.19
C ALA A 136 19.41 2.44 -1.72
N ALA A 137 18.64 1.47 -2.21
CA ALA A 137 18.37 1.26 -3.65
C ALA A 137 17.32 2.24 -4.23
N GLY A 138 16.72 3.11 -3.40
CA GLY A 138 15.75 4.12 -3.82
C GLY A 138 14.28 3.69 -3.73
N ALA A 139 13.94 2.74 -2.86
CA ALA A 139 12.55 2.44 -2.53
C ALA A 139 11.90 3.66 -1.84
N ASP A 140 10.65 3.93 -2.17
CA ASP A 140 9.89 5.07 -1.66
C ASP A 140 9.04 4.71 -0.43
N TYR A 141 8.83 3.42 -0.16
CA TYR A 141 8.24 2.90 1.08
C TYR A 141 8.63 1.42 1.26
N VAL A 142 8.54 0.94 2.49
CA VAL A 142 8.82 -0.45 2.85
C VAL A 142 7.62 -1.07 3.55
N ALA A 143 7.42 -2.39 3.37
CA ALA A 143 6.34 -3.12 4.02
C ALA A 143 6.88 -4.29 4.84
N PHE A 144 6.49 -4.35 6.11
CA PHE A 144 6.82 -5.44 7.03
C PHE A 144 5.59 -6.29 7.35
N GLY A 145 5.80 -7.56 7.56
CA GLY A 145 4.77 -8.54 7.94
C GLY A 145 5.26 -9.98 7.79
N SER A 146 4.50 -10.90 8.28
CA SER A 146 3.14 -10.80 8.81
C SER A 146 3.13 -10.52 10.31
N PHE A 147 2.27 -9.59 10.79
CA PHE A 147 2.18 -9.30 12.23
C PHE A 147 1.24 -10.25 12.97
N PHE A 148 0.13 -10.65 12.36
CA PHE A 148 -0.88 -11.52 12.97
C PHE A 148 -1.17 -12.75 12.11
N PRO A 149 -1.76 -13.84 12.68
CA PRO A 149 -2.21 -15.00 11.91
C PRO A 149 -3.17 -14.59 10.81
N SER A 150 -3.02 -15.17 9.62
CA SER A 150 -3.90 -14.87 8.49
C SER A 150 -4.21 -16.16 7.73
N GLY A 151 -5.46 -16.30 7.27
CA GLY A 151 -5.86 -17.40 6.41
C GLY A 151 -5.18 -17.39 5.04
N VAL A 152 -4.65 -16.25 4.60
CA VAL A 152 -4.02 -16.09 3.26
C VAL A 152 -2.61 -16.67 3.23
N LYS A 153 -1.83 -16.51 4.32
CA LYS A 153 -0.45 -17.04 4.44
C LYS A 153 -0.19 -17.58 5.86
N PRO A 154 -0.70 -18.76 6.22
CA PRO A 154 -0.64 -19.26 7.60
C PRO A 154 0.79 -19.57 8.11
N ARG A 155 1.75 -19.76 7.21
CA ARG A 155 3.17 -20.06 7.52
C ARG A 155 4.10 -18.84 7.31
N ALA A 156 3.57 -17.63 7.18
CA ALA A 156 4.42 -16.44 7.02
C ALA A 156 5.29 -16.20 8.26
N ARG A 157 6.52 -15.74 8.05
CA ARG A 157 7.40 -15.24 9.11
C ARG A 157 6.67 -14.14 9.90
N ARG A 158 6.99 -14.04 11.19
CA ARG A 158 6.33 -13.08 12.08
C ARG A 158 7.22 -11.88 12.34
N ALA A 159 6.77 -10.71 11.89
CA ALA A 159 7.38 -9.45 12.24
C ALA A 159 7.01 -9.05 13.68
N SER A 160 7.91 -8.35 14.38
CA SER A 160 7.69 -7.83 15.73
C SER A 160 7.38 -6.35 15.72
N LEU A 161 6.71 -5.83 16.77
CA LEU A 161 6.47 -4.39 16.91
C LEU A 161 7.78 -3.59 16.98
N ALA A 162 8.81 -4.12 17.65
CA ALA A 162 10.13 -3.51 17.72
C ALA A 162 10.75 -3.26 16.33
N LEU A 163 10.35 -4.06 15.32
CA LEU A 163 10.78 -3.83 13.94
C LEU A 163 10.20 -2.53 13.36
N LEU A 164 8.92 -2.23 13.67
CA LEU A 164 8.28 -0.97 13.25
C LEU A 164 8.91 0.24 13.94
N GLU A 165 9.15 0.14 15.25
CA GLU A 165 9.79 1.20 16.04
C GLU A 165 11.16 1.55 15.45
N ARG A 166 11.95 0.52 15.10
CA ARG A 166 13.25 0.70 14.44
C ARG A 166 13.10 1.30 13.04
N ALA A 167 12.10 0.86 12.28
CA ALA A 167 11.87 1.27 10.90
C ALA A 167 11.43 2.73 10.77
N ALA A 168 10.89 3.36 11.81
CA ALA A 168 10.53 4.77 11.82
C ALA A 168 11.70 5.71 11.47
N GLY A 169 12.96 5.26 11.68
CA GLY A 169 14.17 5.99 11.32
C GLY A 169 14.60 5.88 9.85
N LEU A 170 13.94 5.09 9.02
CA LEU A 170 14.34 4.86 7.62
C LEU A 170 14.08 6.06 6.69
N GLY A 171 13.28 7.06 7.11
CA GLY A 171 12.99 8.25 6.32
C GLY A 171 12.02 8.05 5.16
N VAL A 172 11.39 6.89 5.07
CA VAL A 172 10.32 6.54 4.11
C VAL A 172 9.11 5.98 4.85
N PRO A 173 7.89 6.05 4.30
CA PRO A 173 6.72 5.44 4.91
C PRO A 173 6.90 3.95 5.19
N VAL A 174 6.39 3.51 6.34
CA VAL A 174 6.43 2.14 6.82
C VAL A 174 5.02 1.55 6.81
N VAL A 175 4.85 0.45 6.07
CA VAL A 175 3.57 -0.26 5.95
C VAL A 175 3.61 -1.55 6.76
N ALA A 176 2.61 -1.77 7.59
CA ALA A 176 2.40 -3.04 8.28
C ALA A 176 1.37 -3.90 7.53
N ILE A 177 1.65 -5.20 7.34
CA ILE A 177 0.75 -6.14 6.67
C ILE A 177 0.65 -7.48 7.38
N GLY A 178 -0.48 -8.16 7.23
CA GLY A 178 -0.68 -9.56 7.62
C GLY A 178 -1.53 -9.76 8.87
N GLY A 179 -2.78 -10.23 8.66
CA GLY A 179 -3.74 -10.57 9.70
C GLY A 179 -4.28 -9.38 10.48
N ILE A 180 -4.19 -8.17 9.92
CA ILE A 180 -4.59 -6.92 10.57
C ILE A 180 -6.09 -6.69 10.40
N ASP A 181 -6.73 -6.23 11.46
CA ASP A 181 -8.11 -5.77 11.52
C ASP A 181 -8.23 -4.43 12.28
N ALA A 182 -9.46 -3.92 12.47
CA ALA A 182 -9.69 -2.65 13.14
C ALA A 182 -9.31 -2.68 14.65
N ALA A 183 -9.27 -3.85 15.27
CA ALA A 183 -8.89 -3.99 16.67
C ALA A 183 -7.36 -3.99 16.85
N THR A 184 -6.64 -4.52 15.87
CA THR A 184 -5.18 -4.68 15.90
C THR A 184 -4.42 -3.54 15.22
N ALA A 185 -5.05 -2.79 14.30
CA ALA A 185 -4.42 -1.67 13.61
C ALA A 185 -3.81 -0.61 14.54
N PRO A 186 -4.47 -0.18 15.65
CA PRO A 186 -3.94 0.89 16.51
C PRO A 186 -2.58 0.58 17.13
N VAL A 187 -2.33 -0.68 17.51
CA VAL A 187 -1.03 -1.04 18.11
C VAL A 187 0.12 -0.96 17.11
N LEU A 188 -0.13 -1.25 15.82
CA LEU A 188 0.87 -1.14 14.75
C LEU A 188 1.18 0.32 14.43
N VAL A 189 0.15 1.18 14.40
CA VAL A 189 0.30 2.62 14.20
C VAL A 189 1.07 3.26 15.36
N ALA A 190 0.76 2.88 16.61
CA ALA A 190 1.50 3.32 17.78
C ALA A 190 2.97 2.88 17.76
N ALA A 191 3.26 1.69 17.20
CA ALA A 191 4.62 1.18 17.02
C ALA A 191 5.38 1.82 15.85
N GLY A 192 4.75 2.69 15.06
CA GLY A 192 5.44 3.45 14.00
C GLY A 192 5.00 3.15 12.57
N ALA A 193 4.01 2.29 12.34
CA ALA A 193 3.46 2.12 11.00
C ALA A 193 2.76 3.40 10.52
N ASP A 194 3.04 3.83 9.30
CA ASP A 194 2.33 4.93 8.63
C ASP A 194 1.04 4.46 7.98
N ALA A 195 1.02 3.23 7.47
CA ALA A 195 -0.15 2.61 6.88
C ALA A 195 -0.29 1.14 7.29
N VAL A 196 -1.52 0.65 7.29
CA VAL A 196 -1.83 -0.78 7.46
C VAL A 196 -2.41 -1.35 6.18
N ALA A 197 -1.76 -2.39 5.64
CA ALA A 197 -2.21 -3.08 4.44
C ALA A 197 -3.06 -4.30 4.80
N VAL A 198 -4.24 -4.40 4.21
CA VAL A 198 -5.21 -5.46 4.52
C VAL A 198 -5.88 -5.99 3.25
N ILE A 199 -6.27 -7.26 3.27
CA ILE A 199 -7.07 -7.92 2.22
C ILE A 199 -8.46 -8.25 2.79
N SER A 200 -8.57 -9.35 3.50
CA SER A 200 -9.84 -9.92 3.95
C SER A 200 -10.58 -9.06 4.97
N ALA A 201 -9.88 -8.28 5.76
CA ALA A 201 -10.52 -7.39 6.75
C ALA A 201 -11.37 -6.30 6.09
N VAL A 202 -11.06 -5.90 4.84
CA VAL A 202 -11.87 -4.98 4.03
C VAL A 202 -12.79 -5.73 3.07
N PHE A 203 -12.25 -6.68 2.30
CA PHE A 203 -12.97 -7.30 1.19
C PHE A 203 -13.68 -8.62 1.55
N GLY A 204 -13.60 -9.07 2.81
CA GLY A 204 -14.29 -10.27 3.30
C GLY A 204 -15.82 -10.15 3.42
N PRO A 205 -16.41 -8.97 3.76
CA PRO A 205 -17.88 -8.83 3.78
C PRO A 205 -18.49 -9.17 2.42
N PRO A 206 -19.66 -9.87 2.40
CA PRO A 206 -20.28 -10.33 1.16
C PRO A 206 -20.92 -9.19 0.35
N ASP A 207 -21.27 -8.09 0.98
CA ASP A 207 -21.98 -6.97 0.38
C ASP A 207 -21.16 -5.66 0.40
N LEU A 208 -21.47 -4.73 -0.49
CA LEU A 208 -20.77 -3.45 -0.61
C LEU A 208 -20.92 -2.57 0.65
N PRO A 209 -22.09 -2.43 1.26
CA PRO A 209 -22.22 -1.71 2.54
C PRO A 209 -21.32 -2.27 3.64
N GLY A 210 -21.13 -3.59 3.68
CA GLY A 210 -20.17 -4.25 4.58
C GLY A 210 -18.73 -3.86 4.31
N VAL A 211 -18.34 -3.78 3.04
CA VAL A 211 -17.01 -3.30 2.63
C VAL A 211 -16.79 -1.85 3.06
N VAL A 212 -17.77 -0.96 2.83
CA VAL A 212 -17.71 0.45 3.29
C VAL A 212 -17.51 0.53 4.81
N ARG A 213 -18.31 -0.22 5.59
CA ARG A 213 -18.19 -0.22 7.07
C ARG A 213 -16.84 -0.74 7.53
N ALA A 214 -16.35 -1.82 6.95
CA ALA A 214 -15.06 -2.41 7.29
C ALA A 214 -13.90 -1.45 6.97
N ALA A 215 -13.91 -0.84 5.78
CA ALA A 215 -12.92 0.14 5.38
C ALA A 215 -12.95 1.38 6.28
N ARG A 216 -14.15 1.89 6.64
CA ARG A 216 -14.30 3.03 7.54
C ARG A 216 -13.76 2.74 8.94
N ALA A 217 -14.05 1.57 9.50
CA ALA A 217 -13.53 1.16 10.79
C ALA A 217 -11.99 1.07 10.79
N LEU A 218 -11.41 0.44 9.76
CA LEU A 218 -9.97 0.33 9.59
C LEU A 218 -9.31 1.69 9.34
N SER A 219 -9.90 2.53 8.49
CA SER A 219 -9.40 3.88 8.23
C SER A 219 -9.36 4.73 9.51
N ALA A 220 -10.39 4.64 10.35
CA ALA A 220 -10.40 5.32 11.64
C ALA A 220 -9.33 4.76 12.60
N ALA A 221 -9.20 3.42 12.67
CA ALA A 221 -8.26 2.73 13.55
C ALA A 221 -6.79 2.91 13.15
N SER A 222 -6.51 3.22 11.87
CA SER A 222 -5.16 3.40 11.33
C SER A 222 -4.70 4.86 11.25
N ARG A 223 -5.48 5.81 11.76
CA ARG A 223 -5.03 7.20 11.89
C ARG A 223 -4.12 7.34 13.09
N ARG A 224 -2.93 7.96 12.90
CA ARG A 224 -2.16 8.44 14.05
C ARG A 224 -3.00 9.48 14.78
N ALA A 225 -3.05 9.39 16.11
CA ALA A 225 -3.50 10.53 16.93
C ALA A 225 -2.62 11.71 16.55
N VAL A 226 -3.23 12.79 16.07
CA VAL A 226 -2.52 14.05 15.88
C VAL A 226 -2.13 14.48 17.29
N ASP A 227 -0.82 14.52 17.58
CA ASP A 227 -0.30 14.96 18.87
C ASP A 227 -0.98 16.26 19.25
N GLY A 228 -1.57 16.27 20.46
CA GLY A 228 -2.49 17.27 20.96
C GLY A 228 -2.06 18.70 20.66
N GLN A 229 -2.82 19.38 19.84
CA GLN A 229 -3.06 20.79 20.05
C GLN A 229 -4.09 20.88 21.17
N GLU A 230 -3.62 21.06 22.40
CA GLU A 230 -4.45 21.61 23.45
C GLU A 230 -4.99 22.97 22.94
N PRO A 231 -6.31 23.21 23.03
CA PRO A 231 -6.81 24.55 22.80
C PRO A 231 -6.27 25.44 23.93
N ASN A 232 -5.41 26.38 23.55
CA ASN A 232 -4.90 27.41 24.42
C ASN A 232 -6.13 28.22 24.94
N GLN A 233 -6.30 28.21 26.25
CA GLN A 233 -7.28 29.02 26.97
C GLN A 233 -6.96 30.50 26.86
#